data_5093d918ed09eab5ff4b5e9ddffe8025
#
_entry.id   5093d918ed09eab5ff4b5e9ddffe8025
#
_cell.length_a   1.000
_cell.length_b   1.000
_cell.length_c   1.000
_cell.angle_alpha   90.00
_cell.angle_beta   90.00
_cell.angle_gamma   90.00
#
_symmetry.space_group_name_H-M   'P 1'
#
loop_
_entity.id
_entity.type
_entity.pdbx_description
1 polymer ?
#
loop_
_entity_poly.entity_id
_entity_poly.type
_entity_poly.pdbx_seq_one_letter_code
_entity_poly.pdbx_strand_id
1 'polypeptide(L)'
;MIRVIVVDDHQVVRKGIIAYLQTDEEIDVIGEASSGNDGAELILKEKPDVVLMDLMMENGTGVDATKRILKSDPSIKIIILTSYYDDEQVFPAIEAGAFSYLLKTSSATDILAAIKKAARGENVIEPKVAGKMLSSFRTEEKKLHDALTEREREVLLCIGNG
;
A
#
# COMPACT_ATOMS: atom_id res chain seq x y z
N MET A 1 5.37 -18.01 -12.39
CA MET A 1 5.58 -17.69 -10.96
C MET A 1 5.37 -16.23 -10.70
N ILE A 2 4.84 -15.92 -9.54
CA ILE A 2 4.63 -14.53 -9.11
C ILE A 2 5.92 -14.03 -8.46
N ARG A 3 6.53 -13.02 -9.03
CA ARG A 3 7.77 -12.42 -8.53
C ARG A 3 7.42 -11.39 -7.47
N VAL A 4 7.95 -11.56 -6.26
CA VAL A 4 7.61 -10.74 -5.10
C VAL A 4 8.85 -10.14 -4.45
N ILE A 5 8.75 -8.89 -4.03
CA ILE A 5 9.75 -8.23 -3.18
C ILE A 5 9.05 -7.81 -1.90
N VAL A 6 9.73 -8.00 -0.76
CA VAL A 6 9.21 -7.64 0.56
C VAL A 6 10.05 -6.51 1.13
N VAL A 7 9.39 -5.42 1.52
CA VAL A 7 10.04 -4.23 2.10
C VAL A 7 9.47 -3.99 3.50
N ASP A 8 10.30 -4.16 4.51
CA ASP A 8 9.93 -3.98 5.92
C ASP A 8 11.19 -3.77 6.73
N ASP A 9 11.21 -2.78 7.61
CA ASP A 9 12.37 -2.50 8.45
C ASP A 9 12.47 -3.42 9.68
N HIS A 10 11.42 -4.21 9.95
CA HIS A 10 11.42 -5.19 11.03
C HIS A 10 11.98 -6.52 10.51
N GLN A 11 13.23 -6.79 10.82
CA GLN A 11 13.93 -7.97 10.28
C GLN A 11 13.19 -9.28 10.58
N VAL A 12 12.70 -9.46 11.80
CA VAL A 12 12.01 -10.69 12.20
C VAL A 12 10.72 -10.87 11.40
N VAL A 13 9.94 -9.81 11.28
CA VAL A 13 8.68 -9.84 10.52
C VAL A 13 8.96 -10.13 9.04
N ARG A 14 9.94 -9.43 8.47
CA ARG A 14 10.31 -9.60 7.06
C ARG A 14 10.75 -11.03 6.77
N LYS A 15 11.66 -11.56 7.60
CA LYS A 15 12.16 -12.93 7.42
C LYS A 15 11.05 -13.98 7.59
N GLY A 16 10.15 -13.76 8.54
CA GLY A 16 9.02 -14.66 8.74
C GLY A 16 8.06 -14.69 7.55
N ILE A 17 7.75 -13.54 7.00
CA ILE A 17 6.88 -13.43 5.82
C ILE A 17 7.56 -14.14 4.63
N ILE A 18 8.83 -13.86 4.39
CA ILE A 18 9.56 -14.46 3.28
C ILE A 18 9.61 -15.99 3.41
N ALA A 19 9.92 -16.50 4.61
CA ALA A 19 9.96 -17.92 4.85
C ALA A 19 8.62 -18.59 4.53
N TYR A 20 7.52 -17.95 4.92
CA TYR A 20 6.19 -18.46 4.63
C TYR A 20 5.89 -18.44 3.12
N LEU A 21 6.19 -17.34 2.46
CA LEU A 21 5.94 -17.20 1.01
C LEU A 21 6.73 -18.24 0.21
N GLN A 22 7.94 -18.55 0.64
CA GLN A 22 8.78 -19.53 -0.05
C GLN A 22 8.24 -20.95 0.03
N THR A 23 7.28 -21.23 0.89
CA THR A 23 6.62 -22.56 0.93
C THR A 23 5.64 -22.76 -0.22
N ASP A 24 5.28 -21.70 -0.92
CA ASP A 24 4.32 -21.77 -2.03
C ASP A 24 5.07 -21.81 -3.36
N GLU A 25 4.77 -22.84 -4.16
CA GLU A 25 5.45 -23.05 -5.45
C GLU A 25 5.14 -21.97 -6.50
N GLU A 26 4.05 -21.24 -6.34
CA GLU A 26 3.66 -20.20 -7.28
C GLU A 26 4.36 -18.87 -7.01
N ILE A 27 5.06 -18.74 -5.88
CA ILE A 27 5.68 -17.50 -5.46
C ILE A 27 7.20 -17.60 -5.50
N ASP A 28 7.80 -16.60 -6.11
CA ASP A 28 9.25 -16.45 -6.16
C ASP A 28 9.62 -15.11 -5.48
N VAL A 29 10.18 -15.20 -4.26
CA VAL A 29 10.64 -14.01 -3.55
C VAL A 29 12.02 -13.65 -4.12
N ILE A 30 12.06 -12.63 -4.96
CA ILE A 30 13.28 -12.26 -5.70
C ILE A 30 14.15 -11.25 -4.96
N GLY A 31 13.68 -10.68 -3.87
CA GLY A 31 14.47 -9.74 -3.09
C GLY A 31 13.74 -9.21 -1.88
N GLU A 32 14.48 -8.51 -1.05
CA GLU A 32 13.94 -7.86 0.15
C GLU A 32 14.71 -6.57 0.42
N ALA A 33 14.09 -5.65 1.14
CA ALA A 33 14.72 -4.41 1.53
C ALA A 33 14.24 -4.00 2.93
N SER A 34 15.06 -3.23 3.63
CA SER A 34 14.78 -2.78 4.99
C SER A 34 14.38 -1.31 5.07
N SER A 35 14.31 -0.61 3.95
CA SER A 35 13.89 0.79 3.91
C SER A 35 13.13 1.09 2.64
N GLY A 36 12.35 2.18 2.66
CA GLY A 36 11.62 2.63 1.50
C GLY A 36 12.52 3.01 0.34
N ASN A 37 13.64 3.67 0.63
CA ASN A 37 14.58 4.09 -0.40
C ASN A 37 15.25 2.89 -1.08
N ASP A 38 15.79 1.97 -0.30
CA ASP A 38 16.41 0.77 -0.83
C ASP A 38 15.39 -0.11 -1.55
N GLY A 39 14.19 -0.18 -0.99
CA GLY A 39 13.10 -0.93 -1.60
C GLY A 39 12.71 -0.38 -2.96
N ALA A 40 12.55 0.93 -3.06
CA ALA A 40 12.20 1.56 -4.33
C ALA A 40 13.26 1.32 -5.40
N GLU A 41 14.53 1.45 -5.05
CA GLU A 41 15.64 1.19 -5.98
C GLU A 41 15.64 -0.26 -6.47
N LEU A 42 15.51 -1.20 -5.54
CA LEU A 42 15.47 -2.63 -5.86
C LEU A 42 14.29 -2.99 -6.74
N ILE A 43 13.11 -2.48 -6.39
CA ILE A 43 11.87 -2.75 -7.12
C ILE A 43 11.95 -2.23 -8.55
N LEU A 44 12.46 -1.02 -8.74
CA LEU A 44 12.58 -0.44 -10.09
C LEU A 44 13.62 -1.15 -10.93
N LYS A 45 14.62 -1.75 -10.29
CA LYS A 45 15.64 -2.55 -10.98
C LYS A 45 15.12 -3.93 -11.37
N GLU A 46 14.48 -4.63 -10.44
CA GLU A 46 14.07 -6.03 -10.62
C GLU A 46 12.69 -6.18 -11.24
N LYS A 47 11.84 -5.18 -11.12
CA LYS A 47 10.47 -5.14 -11.68
C LYS A 47 9.64 -6.38 -11.29
N PRO A 48 9.34 -6.52 -9.98
CA PRO A 48 8.50 -7.63 -9.53
C PRO A 48 7.04 -7.47 -9.98
N ASP A 49 6.27 -8.53 -9.88
CA ASP A 49 4.83 -8.47 -10.14
C ASP A 49 4.09 -7.83 -8.97
N VAL A 50 4.48 -8.21 -7.74
CA VAL A 50 3.83 -7.77 -6.51
C VAL A 50 4.87 -7.35 -5.48
N VAL A 51 4.55 -6.33 -4.71
CA VAL A 51 5.40 -5.84 -3.62
C VAL A 51 4.59 -5.86 -2.33
N LEU A 52 5.17 -6.39 -1.26
CA LEU A 52 4.67 -6.20 0.09
C LEU A 52 5.45 -5.05 0.70
N MET A 53 4.76 -3.96 1.04
CA MET A 53 5.39 -2.74 1.51
C MET A 53 4.89 -2.36 2.90
N ASP A 54 5.81 -2.26 3.86
CA ASP A 54 5.48 -1.71 5.17
C ASP A 54 5.28 -0.19 5.04
N LEU A 55 4.30 0.33 5.75
CA LEU A 55 3.97 1.75 5.68
C LEU A 55 4.94 2.60 6.50
N MET A 56 5.29 2.14 7.70
CA MET A 56 6.12 2.90 8.65
C MET A 56 7.55 2.37 8.68
N MET A 57 8.47 3.12 8.08
CA MET A 57 9.90 2.79 8.03
C MET A 57 10.72 4.04 8.28
N GLU A 58 11.92 3.88 8.85
CA GLU A 58 12.78 5.01 9.21
C GLU A 58 13.35 5.76 8.00
N ASN A 59 13.88 5.03 7.02
CA ASN A 59 14.57 5.63 5.87
C ASN A 59 13.66 5.60 4.64
N GLY A 60 12.74 6.55 4.56
CA GLY A 60 11.77 6.63 3.49
C GLY A 60 10.52 5.82 3.84
N THR A 61 9.38 6.50 3.83
CA THR A 61 8.09 5.87 4.17
C THR A 61 7.60 4.98 3.05
N GLY A 62 6.69 4.06 3.38
CA GLY A 62 6.02 3.23 2.38
C GLY A 62 5.20 4.05 1.40
N VAL A 63 4.65 5.18 1.85
CA VAL A 63 3.91 6.10 0.97
C VAL A 63 4.83 6.71 -0.08
N ASP A 64 5.96 7.26 0.35
CA ASP A 64 6.92 7.87 -0.57
C ASP A 64 7.50 6.86 -1.55
N ALA A 65 7.83 5.66 -1.07
CA ALA A 65 8.31 4.58 -1.92
C ALA A 65 7.26 4.18 -2.96
N THR A 66 6.00 4.06 -2.54
CA THR A 66 4.89 3.72 -3.43
C THR A 66 4.73 4.77 -4.53
N LYS A 67 4.75 6.05 -4.17
CA LYS A 67 4.67 7.13 -5.15
C LYS A 67 5.81 7.06 -6.18
N ARG A 68 7.03 6.88 -5.70
CA ARG A 68 8.21 6.79 -6.56
C ARG A 68 8.14 5.61 -7.52
N ILE A 69 7.75 4.45 -7.00
CA ILE A 69 7.66 3.23 -7.80
C ILE A 69 6.59 3.36 -8.88
N LEU A 70 5.39 3.76 -8.50
CA LEU A 70 4.27 3.84 -9.44
C LEU A 70 4.40 4.97 -10.46
N LYS A 71 5.15 6.00 -10.14
CA LYS A 71 5.47 7.05 -11.10
C LYS A 71 6.33 6.50 -12.23
N SER A 72 7.23 5.59 -11.92
CA SER A 72 8.14 4.99 -12.90
C SER A 72 7.55 3.75 -13.58
N ASP A 73 6.80 2.95 -12.84
CA ASP A 73 6.19 1.72 -13.37
C ASP A 73 4.83 1.47 -12.71
N PRO A 74 3.75 1.96 -13.30
CA PRO A 74 2.41 1.80 -12.72
C PRO A 74 1.86 0.38 -12.80
N SER A 75 2.54 -0.54 -13.46
CA SER A 75 2.08 -1.94 -13.56
C SER A 75 2.40 -2.76 -12.32
N ILE A 76 3.30 -2.29 -11.46
CA ILE A 76 3.67 -3.00 -10.25
C ILE A 76 2.53 -2.93 -9.23
N LYS A 77 2.14 -4.07 -8.67
CA LYS A 77 1.06 -4.14 -7.68
C LYS A 77 1.65 -4.04 -6.28
N ILE A 78 1.34 -2.96 -5.59
CA ILE A 78 1.86 -2.71 -4.23
C ILE A 78 0.79 -3.02 -3.21
N ILE A 79 1.09 -3.95 -2.32
CA ILE A 79 0.25 -4.32 -1.19
C ILE A 79 0.85 -3.69 0.05
N ILE A 80 0.13 -2.79 0.68
CA ILE A 80 0.57 -2.16 1.92
C ILE A 80 0.26 -3.08 3.10
N LEU A 81 1.26 -3.36 3.93
CA LEU A 81 1.09 -4.05 5.19
C LEU A 81 1.38 -3.07 6.32
N THR A 82 0.44 -2.90 7.23
CA THR A 82 0.59 -1.97 8.34
C THR A 82 0.10 -2.56 9.65
N SER A 83 0.73 -2.13 10.75
CA SER A 83 0.27 -2.48 12.10
C SER A 83 -0.82 -1.55 12.60
N TYR A 84 -1.08 -0.45 11.92
CA TYR A 84 -1.91 0.62 12.43
C TYR A 84 -3.10 0.94 11.53
N TYR A 85 -4.20 1.35 12.18
CA TYR A 85 -5.37 1.93 11.52
C TYR A 85 -5.34 3.45 11.55
N ASP A 86 -4.19 4.05 11.46
CA ASP A 86 -4.07 5.49 11.55
C ASP A 86 -4.61 6.13 10.28
N ASP A 87 -5.63 6.99 10.42
CA ASP A 87 -6.22 7.72 9.30
C ASP A 87 -5.17 8.56 8.57
N GLU A 88 -4.18 9.08 9.29
CA GLU A 88 -3.10 9.87 8.71
C GLU A 88 -2.23 9.07 7.74
N GLN A 89 -2.17 7.74 7.91
CA GLN A 89 -1.35 6.87 7.08
C GLN A 89 -2.15 6.18 5.98
N VAL A 90 -3.40 5.84 6.27
CA VAL A 90 -4.25 5.09 5.34
C VAL A 90 -4.54 5.90 4.07
N PHE A 91 -5.00 7.12 4.24
CA PHE A 91 -5.41 7.96 3.11
C PHE A 91 -4.24 8.29 2.17
N PRO A 92 -3.07 8.74 2.67
CA PRO A 92 -1.92 8.98 1.80
C PRO A 92 -1.46 7.75 1.02
N ALA A 93 -1.53 6.56 1.62
CA ALA A 93 -1.15 5.32 0.93
C ALA A 93 -2.08 5.02 -0.25
N ILE A 94 -3.37 5.25 -0.06
CA ILE A 94 -4.36 5.05 -1.10
C ILE A 94 -4.17 6.06 -2.23
N GLU A 95 -3.96 7.32 -1.89
CA GLU A 95 -3.69 8.37 -2.87
C GLU A 95 -2.42 8.09 -3.66
N ALA A 96 -1.44 7.45 -3.02
CA ALA A 96 -0.20 7.07 -3.69
C ALA A 96 -0.41 5.96 -4.74
N GLY A 97 -1.55 5.28 -4.69
CA GLY A 97 -1.91 4.26 -5.67
C GLY A 97 -1.69 2.82 -5.21
N ALA A 98 -1.62 2.59 -3.89
CA ALA A 98 -1.51 1.23 -3.36
C ALA A 98 -2.64 0.35 -3.91
N PHE A 99 -2.28 -0.85 -4.37
CA PHE A 99 -3.23 -1.75 -5.00
C PHE A 99 -4.09 -2.49 -3.98
N SER A 100 -3.49 -2.91 -2.87
CA SER A 100 -4.20 -3.57 -1.77
C SER A 100 -3.68 -3.05 -0.44
N TYR A 101 -4.49 -3.16 0.60
CA TYR A 101 -4.16 -2.66 1.92
C TYR A 101 -4.56 -3.67 2.97
N LEU A 102 -3.58 -4.23 3.68
CA LEU A 102 -3.77 -5.25 4.71
C LEU A 102 -3.12 -4.85 6.02
N LEU A 103 -3.56 -5.50 7.09
CA LEU A 103 -2.92 -5.36 8.39
C LEU A 103 -1.86 -6.44 8.57
N LYS A 104 -0.80 -6.12 9.32
CA LYS A 104 0.23 -7.11 9.71
C LYS A 104 -0.34 -8.22 10.59
N THR A 105 -1.50 -7.99 11.20
CA THR A 105 -2.21 -9.02 11.98
C THR A 105 -2.98 -9.99 11.12
N SER A 106 -3.09 -9.73 9.81
CA SER A 106 -3.70 -10.68 8.88
C SER A 106 -2.93 -12.00 8.90
N SER A 107 -3.63 -13.11 8.74
CA SER A 107 -2.96 -14.41 8.71
C SER A 107 -2.01 -14.54 7.52
N ALA A 108 -1.02 -15.41 7.64
CA ALA A 108 -0.11 -15.67 6.53
C ALA A 108 -0.87 -16.18 5.30
N THR A 109 -1.93 -16.95 5.51
CA THR A 109 -2.80 -17.42 4.43
C THR A 109 -3.49 -16.26 3.73
N ASP A 110 -3.95 -15.25 4.47
CA ASP A 110 -4.61 -14.07 3.89
C ASP A 110 -3.63 -13.23 3.08
N ILE A 111 -2.40 -13.08 3.57
CA ILE A 111 -1.34 -12.37 2.85
C ILE A 111 -1.03 -13.08 1.53
N LEU A 112 -0.88 -14.40 1.58
CA LEU A 112 -0.62 -15.21 0.40
C LEU A 112 -1.76 -15.10 -0.62
N ALA A 113 -3.01 -15.16 -0.16
CA ALA A 113 -4.17 -15.00 -1.01
C ALA A 113 -4.21 -13.63 -1.67
N ALA A 114 -3.86 -12.58 -0.92
CA ALA A 114 -3.82 -11.22 -1.45
C ALA A 114 -2.76 -11.06 -2.54
N ILE A 115 -1.61 -11.68 -2.38
CA ILE A 115 -0.55 -11.67 -3.41
C ILE A 115 -1.05 -12.32 -4.70
N LYS A 116 -1.68 -13.48 -4.59
CA LYS A 116 -2.20 -14.21 -5.75
C LYS A 116 -3.31 -13.42 -6.45
N LYS A 117 -4.19 -12.79 -5.68
CA LYS A 117 -5.24 -11.94 -6.24
C LYS A 117 -4.66 -10.71 -6.93
N ALA A 118 -3.68 -10.06 -6.31
CA ALA A 118 -3.02 -8.90 -6.90
C ALA A 118 -2.36 -9.26 -8.25
N ALA A 119 -1.73 -10.42 -8.33
CA ALA A 119 -1.11 -10.88 -9.57
C ALA A 119 -2.14 -11.05 -10.69
N ARG A 120 -3.41 -11.34 -10.34
CA ARG A 120 -4.52 -11.45 -11.30
C ARG A 120 -5.24 -10.14 -11.56
N GLY A 121 -4.80 -9.04 -10.95
CA GLY A 121 -5.45 -7.75 -11.08
C GLY A 121 -6.65 -7.56 -10.14
N GLU A 122 -6.80 -8.41 -9.13
CA GLU A 122 -7.88 -8.32 -8.14
C GLU A 122 -7.35 -7.71 -6.86
N ASN A 123 -7.89 -6.59 -6.42
CA ASN A 123 -7.44 -5.98 -5.16
C ASN A 123 -8.20 -6.52 -3.95
N VAL A 124 -7.51 -6.47 -2.81
CA VAL A 124 -8.06 -6.89 -1.53
C VAL A 124 -7.81 -5.79 -0.51
N ILE A 125 -8.87 -5.36 0.16
CA ILE A 125 -8.78 -4.39 1.24
C ILE A 125 -9.38 -5.03 2.47
N GLU A 126 -8.58 -5.13 3.54
CA GLU A 126 -9.03 -5.69 4.79
C GLU A 126 -10.24 -4.86 5.31
N PRO A 127 -11.32 -5.50 5.82
CA PRO A 127 -12.55 -4.78 6.18
C PRO A 127 -12.37 -3.63 7.17
N LYS A 128 -11.48 -3.78 8.14
CA LYS A 128 -11.22 -2.72 9.11
C LYS A 128 -10.53 -1.52 8.45
N VAL A 129 -9.65 -1.79 7.49
CA VAL A 129 -9.00 -0.73 6.71
C VAL A 129 -10.02 -0.05 5.81
N ALA A 130 -10.91 -0.80 5.18
CA ALA A 130 -11.97 -0.23 4.35
C ALA A 130 -12.85 0.72 5.15
N GLY A 131 -13.18 0.38 6.40
CA GLY A 131 -13.93 1.25 7.29
C GLY A 131 -13.21 2.56 7.58
N LYS A 132 -11.90 2.49 7.80
CA LYS A 132 -11.06 3.70 8.01
C LYS A 132 -10.97 4.54 6.74
N MET A 133 -10.90 3.92 5.59
CA MET A 133 -10.90 4.62 4.31
C MET A 133 -12.17 5.47 4.15
N LEU A 134 -13.32 4.88 4.39
CA LEU A 134 -14.59 5.58 4.30
C LEU A 134 -14.68 6.74 5.30
N SER A 135 -14.20 6.51 6.53
CA SER A 135 -14.13 7.55 7.55
C SER A 135 -13.25 8.71 7.10
N SER A 136 -12.07 8.41 6.55
CA SER A 136 -11.14 9.42 6.07
C SER A 136 -11.72 10.24 4.93
N PHE A 137 -12.38 9.59 3.98
CA PHE A 137 -13.04 10.28 2.87
C PHE A 137 -14.14 11.22 3.36
N ARG A 138 -14.96 10.77 4.30
CA ARG A 138 -16.01 11.61 4.88
C ARG A 138 -15.44 12.81 5.61
N THR A 139 -14.35 12.62 6.35
CA THR A 139 -13.70 13.69 7.09
C THR A 139 -13.09 14.72 6.14
N GLU A 140 -12.43 14.28 5.09
CA GLU A 140 -11.84 15.15 4.08
C GLU A 140 -12.93 15.95 3.35
N GLU A 141 -14.00 15.32 2.96
CA GLU A 141 -15.11 15.96 2.29
C GLU A 141 -15.74 17.04 3.20
N LYS A 142 -15.95 16.71 4.47
CA LYS A 142 -16.50 17.65 5.44
C LYS A 142 -15.57 18.83 5.68
N LYS A 143 -14.28 18.58 5.87
CA LYS A 143 -13.29 19.66 6.06
C LYS A 143 -13.24 20.59 4.87
N LEU A 144 -13.26 20.04 3.68
CA LEU A 144 -13.22 20.81 2.46
C LEU A 144 -14.47 21.67 2.33
N HIS A 145 -15.64 21.12 2.61
CA HIS A 145 -16.90 21.84 2.61
C HIS A 145 -16.90 22.98 3.61
N ASP A 146 -16.47 22.73 4.85
CA ASP A 146 -16.43 23.74 5.90
C ASP A 146 -15.45 24.87 5.56
N ALA A 147 -14.32 24.54 4.96
CA ALA A 147 -13.32 25.53 4.57
C ALA A 147 -13.79 26.44 3.42
N LEU A 148 -14.70 25.97 2.60
CA LEU A 148 -15.17 26.65 1.40
C LEU A 148 -16.56 27.24 1.52
N THR A 149 -17.06 27.42 2.75
CA THR A 149 -18.45 27.85 2.97
C THR A 149 -18.77 29.24 2.45
N GLU A 150 -17.79 30.13 2.32
CA GLU A 150 -18.05 31.50 1.90
C GLU A 150 -17.61 31.75 0.47
N ARG A 151 -16.39 32.21 0.28
CA ARG A 151 -15.94 32.68 -1.04
C ARG A 151 -15.51 31.58 -2.00
N GLU A 152 -15.14 30.42 -1.49
CA GLU A 152 -14.64 29.32 -2.33
C GLU A 152 -15.70 28.27 -2.64
N ARG A 153 -16.90 28.50 -2.17
CA ARG A 153 -18.00 27.58 -2.35
C ARG A 153 -18.32 27.32 -3.82
N GLU A 154 -18.24 28.34 -4.65
CA GLU A 154 -18.49 28.19 -6.09
C GLU A 154 -17.47 27.29 -6.75
N VAL A 155 -16.21 27.43 -6.36
CA VAL A 155 -15.13 26.58 -6.86
C VAL A 155 -15.35 25.14 -6.44
N LEU A 156 -15.75 24.93 -5.19
CA LEU A 156 -16.07 23.61 -4.68
C LEU A 156 -17.21 22.97 -5.46
N LEU A 157 -18.28 23.73 -5.76
CA LEU A 157 -19.41 23.21 -6.51
C LEU A 157 -19.01 22.76 -7.91
N CYS A 158 -18.12 23.50 -8.57
CA CYS A 158 -17.61 23.13 -9.88
C CYS A 158 -16.78 21.86 -9.84
N ILE A 159 -15.95 21.72 -8.80
CA ILE A 159 -15.10 20.54 -8.62
C ILE A 159 -15.92 19.34 -8.14
N GLY A 160 -16.87 19.57 -7.24
CA GLY A 160 -17.67 18.51 -6.64
C GLY A 160 -18.56 17.79 -7.62
N ASN A 161 -18.85 18.38 -8.76
CA ASN A 161 -19.67 17.79 -9.80
C ASN A 161 -18.83 17.08 -10.87
N GLY A 162 -17.52 17.18 -10.76
CA GLY A 162 -16.61 16.59 -11.73
C GLY A 162 -16.19 15.16 -11.45
#